data_21f478cdb4fd4433b810fba27551e9bc
#
_entry.id   21f478cdb4fd4433b810fba27551e9bc
#
_cell.length_a   1.000
_cell.length_b   1.000
_cell.length_c   1.000
_cell.angle_alpha   90.00
_cell.angle_beta   90.00
_cell.angle_gamma   90.00
#
_symmetry.space_group_name_H-M   'P 1'
#
loop_
_entity.id
_entity.type
_entity.pdbx_description
1 polymer ?
#
loop_
_entity_poly.entity_id
_entity_poly.type
_entity_poly.pdbx_seq_one_letter_code
_entity_poly.pdbx_strand_id
1 'polypeptide(L)'
;MRQWRVGTFSMGLLLLCTGIGLLYAQFQPAPVVSSILKWWPVIFIILGVEVLLQSYLMKDEESKIKYDLFSIFIIFFIVIAGMGLQVADKVGLSSYIQENITSKQYSLQTNQEIALGKNIQKVVIEAENGPHLKVRTGTGDSLQCNARASIRAQSEAQAQQVLQENTQLNTRRDGNTLYLNLRFSTANNCYGTAYSLILPERLAVELEHQDTPLQITTGQITKDWLIRGNGDLDIT
;
A
#
# COMPACT_ATOMS: atom_id res chain seq x y z
N MET A 1 -6.76 -56.27 21.81
CA MET A 1 -6.49 -55.21 22.78
C MET A 1 -6.34 -53.89 22.01
N ARG A 2 -7.28 -52.99 22.18
CA ARG A 2 -7.35 -51.73 21.43
C ARG A 2 -6.48 -50.68 22.14
N GLN A 3 -5.25 -50.52 21.69
CA GLN A 3 -4.36 -49.50 22.24
C GLN A 3 -4.82 -48.12 21.71
N TRP A 4 -5.48 -47.36 22.55
CA TRP A 4 -5.77 -45.98 22.26
C TRP A 4 -4.51 -45.13 22.50
N ARG A 5 -4.13 -44.35 21.49
CA ARG A 5 -2.98 -43.42 21.58
C ARG A 5 -3.50 -42.04 21.99
N VAL A 6 -2.84 -41.43 22.96
CA VAL A 6 -3.11 -40.05 23.39
C VAL A 6 -2.85 -39.13 22.19
N GLY A 7 -3.74 -38.18 21.92
CA GLY A 7 -3.59 -37.22 20.85
C GLY A 7 -4.32 -37.55 19.53
N THR A 8 -4.83 -38.79 19.37
CA THR A 8 -5.50 -39.18 18.12
C THR A 8 -6.85 -38.50 17.96
N PHE A 9 -7.59 -38.32 19.06
CA PHE A 9 -8.90 -37.68 19.03
C PHE A 9 -8.77 -36.16 18.84
N SER A 10 -7.89 -35.51 19.60
CA SER A 10 -7.63 -34.07 19.49
C SER A 10 -7.08 -33.71 18.11
N MET A 11 -6.19 -34.53 17.52
CA MET A 11 -5.68 -34.33 16.19
C MET A 11 -6.77 -34.46 15.11
N GLY A 12 -7.65 -35.47 15.25
CA GLY A 12 -8.81 -35.63 14.35
C GLY A 12 -9.78 -34.45 14.43
N LEU A 13 -10.08 -33.99 15.64
CA LEU A 13 -10.95 -32.85 15.88
C LEU A 13 -10.33 -31.57 15.33
N LEU A 14 -9.02 -31.37 15.53
CA LEU A 14 -8.28 -30.20 15.01
C LEU A 14 -8.27 -30.16 13.49
N LEU A 15 -8.01 -31.29 12.82
CA LEU A 15 -8.06 -31.40 11.36
C LEU A 15 -9.47 -31.08 10.83
N LEU A 16 -10.51 -31.57 11.49
CA LEU A 16 -11.89 -31.32 11.09
C LEU A 16 -12.26 -29.84 11.27
N CYS A 17 -11.93 -29.23 12.41
CA CYS A 17 -12.15 -27.82 12.66
C CYS A 17 -11.36 -26.92 11.69
N THR A 18 -10.11 -27.28 11.38
CA THR A 18 -9.29 -26.56 10.41
C THR A 18 -9.88 -26.68 9.02
N GLY A 19 -10.30 -27.88 8.60
CA GLY A 19 -10.95 -28.08 7.31
C GLY A 19 -12.24 -27.28 7.14
N ILE A 20 -13.11 -27.28 8.15
CA ILE A 20 -14.34 -26.46 8.14
C ILE A 20 -13.99 -24.98 8.14
N GLY A 21 -13.00 -24.55 8.93
CA GLY A 21 -12.57 -23.16 8.99
C GLY A 21 -12.01 -22.65 7.63
N LEU A 22 -11.24 -23.49 6.93
CA LEU A 22 -10.74 -23.17 5.59
C LEU A 22 -11.86 -23.09 4.55
N LEU A 23 -12.83 -24.00 4.61
CA LEU A 23 -14.02 -23.94 3.76
C LEU A 23 -14.81 -22.65 4.00
N TYR A 24 -15.01 -22.28 5.25
CA TYR A 24 -15.73 -21.04 5.59
C TYR A 24 -14.96 -19.80 5.14
N ALA A 25 -13.64 -19.80 5.28
CA ALA A 25 -12.77 -18.70 4.81
C ALA A 25 -12.79 -18.51 3.28
N GLN A 26 -13.14 -19.55 2.52
CA GLN A 26 -13.25 -19.47 1.06
C GLN A 26 -14.49 -18.70 0.61
N PHE A 27 -15.54 -18.63 1.44
CA PHE A 27 -16.79 -17.94 1.13
C PHE A 27 -16.85 -16.50 1.67
N GLN A 28 -15.92 -16.11 2.55
CA GLN A 28 -15.91 -14.77 3.18
C GLN A 28 -14.54 -14.08 3.01
N PRO A 29 -14.51 -12.75 2.71
CA PRO A 29 -13.24 -12.06 2.56
C PRO A 29 -12.52 -11.88 3.90
N ALA A 30 -11.29 -12.21 3.89
CA ALA A 30 -10.12 -11.98 4.75
C ALA A 30 -10.14 -11.78 6.29
N PRO A 31 -11.11 -11.19 7.00
CA PRO A 31 -10.94 -11.01 8.45
C PRO A 31 -11.12 -12.29 9.28
N VAL A 32 -11.68 -13.34 8.66
CA VAL A 32 -12.00 -14.61 9.37
C VAL A 32 -10.74 -15.41 9.70
N VAL A 33 -9.74 -15.42 8.83
CA VAL A 33 -8.48 -16.17 9.05
C VAL A 33 -7.72 -15.62 10.25
N SER A 34 -7.64 -14.30 10.40
CA SER A 34 -6.98 -13.69 11.55
C SER A 34 -7.70 -13.93 12.87
N SER A 35 -9.03 -14.06 12.83
CA SER A 35 -9.84 -14.42 14.02
C SER A 35 -9.64 -15.87 14.41
N ILE A 36 -9.64 -16.81 13.47
CA ILE A 36 -9.37 -18.23 13.74
C ILE A 36 -7.97 -18.42 14.32
N LEU A 37 -6.98 -17.69 13.81
CA LEU A 37 -5.62 -17.76 14.33
C LEU A 37 -5.49 -17.29 15.79
N LYS A 38 -6.38 -16.43 16.29
CA LYS A 38 -6.39 -16.01 17.71
C LYS A 38 -6.83 -17.12 18.66
N TRP A 39 -7.53 -18.13 18.16
CA TRP A 39 -8.05 -19.24 18.98
C TRP A 39 -7.06 -20.41 19.13
N TRP A 40 -5.83 -20.28 18.62
CA TRP A 40 -4.79 -21.31 18.74
C TRP A 40 -4.58 -21.83 20.19
N PRO A 41 -4.74 -21.01 21.29
CA PRO A 41 -4.56 -21.54 22.65
C PRO A 41 -5.62 -22.55 23.05
N VAL A 42 -6.80 -22.55 22.41
CA VAL A 42 -7.88 -23.51 22.70
C VAL A 42 -7.43 -24.95 22.39
N ILE A 43 -6.52 -25.12 21.43
CA ILE A 43 -5.94 -26.42 21.08
C ILE A 43 -5.27 -27.08 22.29
N PHE A 44 -4.55 -26.27 23.11
CA PHE A 44 -3.90 -26.80 24.34
C PHE A 44 -4.90 -27.18 25.42
N ILE A 45 -6.00 -26.44 25.49
CA ILE A 45 -7.08 -26.79 26.45
C ILE A 45 -7.68 -28.13 26.07
N ILE A 46 -7.97 -28.35 24.79
CA ILE A 46 -8.52 -29.61 24.30
C ILE A 46 -7.55 -30.77 24.53
N LEU A 47 -6.27 -30.59 24.22
CA LEU A 47 -5.22 -31.56 24.45
C LEU A 47 -5.07 -31.87 25.95
N GLY A 48 -5.09 -30.84 26.80
CA GLY A 48 -5.01 -31.02 28.27
C GLY A 48 -6.20 -31.79 28.82
N VAL A 49 -7.39 -31.48 28.34
CA VAL A 49 -8.62 -32.23 28.75
C VAL A 49 -8.56 -33.69 28.29
N GLU A 50 -8.08 -33.96 27.07
CA GLU A 50 -7.92 -35.33 26.55
C GLU A 50 -6.95 -36.14 27.43
N VAL A 51 -5.80 -35.57 27.81
CA VAL A 51 -4.82 -36.21 28.69
C VAL A 51 -5.41 -36.51 30.06
N LEU A 52 -6.14 -35.54 30.65
CA LEU A 52 -6.79 -35.73 31.97
C LEU A 52 -7.90 -36.79 31.91
N LEU A 53 -8.73 -36.78 30.85
CA LEU A 53 -9.78 -37.80 30.67
C LEU A 53 -9.20 -39.19 30.50
N GLN A 54 -8.15 -39.35 29.74
CA GLN A 54 -7.47 -40.64 29.58
C GLN A 54 -6.83 -41.10 30.88
N SER A 55 -6.19 -40.22 31.65
CA SER A 55 -5.61 -40.55 32.95
C SER A 55 -6.69 -40.97 33.95
N TYR A 56 -7.88 -40.38 33.88
CA TYR A 56 -8.99 -40.73 34.78
C TYR A 56 -9.68 -42.04 34.39
N LEU A 57 -9.86 -42.30 33.08
CA LEU A 57 -10.55 -43.50 32.58
C LEU A 57 -9.68 -44.76 32.61
N MET A 58 -8.34 -44.61 32.62
CA MET A 58 -7.39 -45.74 32.63
C MET A 58 -6.88 -46.07 34.05
N LYS A 59 -7.71 -45.93 35.06
CA LYS A 59 -7.34 -46.12 36.47
C LYS A 59 -7.08 -47.58 36.87
N ASP A 60 -7.41 -48.55 36.02
CA ASP A 60 -7.19 -49.96 36.24
C ASP A 60 -6.40 -50.58 35.09
N GLU A 61 -5.21 -51.05 35.42
CA GLU A 61 -4.21 -51.88 34.73
C GLU A 61 -2.93 -51.12 34.32
N GLU A 62 -1.80 -51.77 34.58
CA GLU A 62 -0.42 -51.41 34.32
C GLU A 62 -0.13 -50.94 32.84
N SER A 63 -0.85 -49.95 32.37
CA SER A 63 -0.59 -49.42 31.05
C SER A 63 0.52 -48.37 31.15
N LYS A 64 1.74 -48.75 30.78
CA LYS A 64 2.86 -47.82 30.52
C LYS A 64 2.38 -46.80 29.52
N ILE A 65 2.17 -45.56 29.97
CA ILE A 65 1.87 -44.41 29.09
C ILE A 65 3.04 -44.26 28.11
N LYS A 66 2.86 -44.70 26.90
CA LYS A 66 3.85 -44.43 25.82
C LYS A 66 3.62 -43.02 25.31
N TYR A 67 4.48 -42.14 25.74
CA TYR A 67 4.53 -40.78 25.14
C TYR A 67 4.95 -40.91 23.66
N ASP A 68 4.11 -40.39 22.82
CA ASP A 68 4.44 -40.29 21.40
C ASP A 68 5.34 -39.06 21.17
N LEU A 69 6.61 -39.32 20.97
CA LEU A 69 7.62 -38.26 20.74
C LEU A 69 7.23 -37.34 19.57
N PHE A 70 6.52 -37.90 18.60
CA PHE A 70 6.03 -37.15 17.43
C PHE A 70 4.92 -36.14 17.81
N SER A 71 4.01 -36.52 18.69
CA SER A 71 2.96 -35.62 19.20
C SER A 71 3.57 -34.46 20.00
N ILE A 72 4.59 -34.73 20.82
CA ILE A 72 5.31 -33.68 21.55
C ILE A 72 5.99 -32.72 20.60
N PHE A 73 6.62 -33.22 19.54
CA PHE A 73 7.25 -32.41 18.53
C PHE A 73 6.25 -31.51 17.79
N ILE A 74 5.08 -32.04 17.42
CA ILE A 74 4.03 -31.27 16.75
C ILE A 74 3.51 -30.16 17.68
N ILE A 75 3.26 -30.45 18.96
CA ILE A 75 2.83 -29.46 19.93
C ILE A 75 3.87 -28.35 20.07
N PHE A 76 5.15 -28.71 20.20
CA PHE A 76 6.24 -27.76 20.29
C PHE A 76 6.33 -26.87 19.06
N PHE A 77 6.18 -27.44 17.86
CA PHE A 77 6.16 -26.69 16.62
C PHE A 77 4.99 -25.71 16.51
N ILE A 78 3.78 -26.14 16.94
CA ILE A 78 2.60 -25.27 16.96
C ILE A 78 2.79 -24.10 17.95
N VAL A 79 3.41 -24.34 19.10
CA VAL A 79 3.72 -23.28 20.08
C VAL A 79 4.67 -22.27 19.50
N ILE A 80 5.78 -22.72 18.90
CA ILE A 80 6.77 -21.83 18.29
C ILE A 80 6.14 -21.04 17.14
N ALA A 81 5.37 -21.69 16.28
CA ALA A 81 4.68 -21.04 15.19
C ALA A 81 3.68 -19.98 15.69
N GLY A 82 2.88 -20.31 16.72
CA GLY A 82 1.93 -19.40 17.35
C GLY A 82 2.61 -18.20 18.01
N MET A 83 3.71 -18.42 18.72
CA MET A 83 4.52 -17.33 19.29
C MET A 83 5.15 -16.47 18.19
N GLY A 84 5.70 -17.11 17.14
CA GLY A 84 6.29 -16.40 16.00
C GLY A 84 5.29 -15.49 15.30
N LEU A 85 4.06 -15.95 15.09
CA LEU A 85 2.99 -15.14 14.51
C LEU A 85 2.60 -13.95 15.41
N GLN A 86 2.53 -14.13 16.73
CA GLN A 86 2.24 -13.03 17.65
C GLN A 86 3.36 -11.97 17.67
N VAL A 87 4.61 -12.41 17.61
CA VAL A 87 5.74 -11.48 17.52
C VAL A 87 5.72 -10.74 16.18
N ALA A 88 5.47 -11.45 15.09
CA ALA A 88 5.34 -10.87 13.74
C ALA A 88 4.23 -9.80 13.69
N ASP A 89 3.12 -10.03 14.37
CA ASP A 89 2.01 -9.07 14.45
C ASP A 89 2.39 -7.82 15.24
N LYS A 90 3.10 -7.98 16.37
CA LYS A 90 3.58 -6.86 17.19
C LYS A 90 4.66 -6.02 16.50
N VAL A 91 5.49 -6.65 15.67
CA VAL A 91 6.54 -5.97 14.90
C VAL A 91 5.99 -5.33 13.61
N GLY A 92 4.68 -5.50 13.32
CA GLY A 92 4.05 -4.96 12.12
C GLY A 92 4.36 -5.75 10.84
N LEU A 93 4.93 -6.96 10.97
CA LEU A 93 5.27 -7.79 9.83
C LEU A 93 4.01 -8.31 9.10
N SER A 94 2.94 -8.56 9.84
CA SER A 94 1.66 -8.98 9.26
C SER A 94 1.00 -7.87 8.45
N SER A 95 1.04 -6.62 8.90
CA SER A 95 0.56 -5.47 8.16
C SER A 95 1.42 -5.22 6.91
N TYR A 96 2.74 -5.33 7.03
CA TYR A 96 3.66 -5.21 5.89
C TYR A 96 3.43 -6.29 4.83
N ILE A 97 3.24 -7.54 5.23
CA ILE A 97 2.95 -8.66 4.33
C ILE A 97 1.57 -8.48 3.68
N GLN A 98 0.56 -8.11 4.45
CA GLN A 98 -0.80 -7.88 3.96
C GLN A 98 -0.84 -6.71 2.98
N GLU A 99 -0.13 -5.63 3.27
CA GLU A 99 -0.02 -4.47 2.37
C GLU A 99 0.64 -4.84 1.04
N ASN A 100 1.70 -5.65 1.06
CA ASN A 100 2.40 -6.06 -0.15
C ASN A 100 1.68 -7.15 -0.97
N ILE A 101 0.94 -8.06 -0.32
CA ILE A 101 0.25 -9.15 -1.02
C ILE A 101 -1.11 -8.72 -1.54
N THR A 102 -1.83 -7.85 -0.81
CA THR A 102 -3.22 -7.47 -1.16
C THR A 102 -3.27 -6.20 -2.01
N SER A 103 -2.19 -5.41 -2.02
CA SER A 103 -2.15 -4.18 -2.80
C SER A 103 -2.09 -4.47 -4.30
N LYS A 104 -2.93 -3.77 -5.05
CA LYS A 104 -2.94 -3.75 -6.51
C LYS A 104 -2.34 -2.44 -7.00
N GLN A 105 -1.81 -2.45 -8.21
CA GLN A 105 -1.33 -1.24 -8.86
C GLN A 105 -2.48 -0.59 -9.63
N TYR A 106 -2.75 0.66 -9.29
CA TYR A 106 -3.74 1.51 -9.95
C TYR A 106 -3.03 2.60 -10.73
N SER A 107 -3.35 2.73 -12.02
CA SER A 107 -2.88 3.85 -12.84
C SER A 107 -3.97 4.91 -12.87
N LEU A 108 -3.75 6.00 -12.15
CA LEU A 108 -4.73 7.06 -11.96
C LEU A 108 -4.21 8.37 -12.55
N GLN A 109 -5.16 9.24 -12.90
CA GLN A 109 -4.86 10.59 -13.35
C GLN A 109 -5.80 11.58 -12.69
N THR A 110 -5.31 12.77 -12.43
CA THR A 110 -6.10 13.89 -11.94
C THR A 110 -5.86 15.12 -12.79
N ASN A 111 -6.93 15.87 -13.03
CA ASN A 111 -6.90 17.12 -13.76
C ASN A 111 -7.26 18.24 -12.79
N GLN A 112 -6.41 19.24 -12.73
CA GLN A 112 -6.67 20.47 -11.95
C GLN A 112 -6.64 21.65 -12.92
N GLU A 113 -7.65 22.47 -12.86
CA GLU A 113 -7.76 23.67 -13.65
C GLU A 113 -7.75 24.89 -12.73
N ILE A 114 -6.82 25.83 -13.04
CA ILE A 114 -6.68 27.07 -12.29
C ILE A 114 -7.06 28.21 -13.22
N ALA A 115 -8.19 28.86 -12.92
CA ALA A 115 -8.59 30.04 -13.64
C ALA A 115 -7.58 31.17 -13.42
N LEU A 116 -6.95 31.63 -14.50
CA LEU A 116 -6.04 32.74 -14.48
C LEU A 116 -6.85 34.01 -14.79
N GLY A 117 -6.99 34.88 -13.80
CA GLY A 117 -7.58 36.18 -14.04
C GLY A 117 -6.78 36.96 -15.14
N LYS A 118 -7.43 37.87 -15.86
CA LYS A 118 -6.80 38.70 -16.88
C LYS A 118 -5.57 39.51 -16.42
N ASN A 119 -5.44 39.66 -15.09
CA ASN A 119 -4.36 40.41 -14.46
C ASN A 119 -3.05 39.61 -14.36
N ILE A 120 -3.07 38.27 -14.49
CA ILE A 120 -1.88 37.45 -14.42
C ILE A 120 -1.15 37.54 -15.76
N GLN A 121 0.11 38.00 -15.70
CA GLN A 121 0.99 38.17 -16.87
C GLN A 121 2.21 37.26 -16.84
N LYS A 122 2.57 36.74 -15.64
CA LYS A 122 3.73 35.89 -15.43
C LYS A 122 3.36 34.64 -14.57
N VAL A 123 3.93 33.52 -14.93
CA VAL A 123 3.89 32.30 -14.13
C VAL A 123 5.30 31.86 -13.79
N VAL A 124 5.57 31.63 -12.53
CA VAL A 124 6.82 31.06 -12.03
C VAL A 124 6.53 29.63 -11.58
N ILE A 125 7.22 28.67 -12.16
CA ILE A 125 7.05 27.24 -11.89
C ILE A 125 8.33 26.74 -11.23
N GLU A 126 8.21 26.25 -10.01
CA GLU A 126 9.29 25.62 -9.25
C GLU A 126 9.03 24.11 -9.21
N ALA A 127 9.93 23.31 -9.78
CA ALA A 127 9.86 21.85 -9.78
C ALA A 127 11.14 21.26 -9.21
N GLU A 128 11.04 20.66 -8.04
CA GLU A 128 12.17 20.07 -7.32
C GLU A 128 12.02 18.55 -7.18
N ASN A 129 13.11 17.81 -7.46
CA ASN A 129 13.21 16.35 -7.24
C ASN A 129 12.04 15.58 -7.85
N GLY A 130 11.58 15.99 -9.01
CA GLY A 130 10.32 15.54 -9.56
C GLY A 130 10.42 14.49 -10.64
N PRO A 131 9.29 13.85 -10.90
CA PRO A 131 9.08 13.04 -12.08
C PRO A 131 9.05 13.90 -13.33
N HIS A 132 8.90 13.26 -14.48
CA HIS A 132 8.82 13.95 -15.76
C HIS A 132 7.79 15.07 -15.77
N LEU A 133 8.24 16.27 -16.06
CA LEU A 133 7.41 17.45 -16.24
C LEU A 133 7.31 17.80 -17.72
N LYS A 134 6.10 17.77 -18.26
CA LYS A 134 5.83 18.19 -19.62
C LYS A 134 5.08 19.51 -19.59
N VAL A 135 5.63 20.54 -20.24
CA VAL A 135 5.02 21.85 -20.34
C VAL A 135 4.62 22.12 -21.77
N ARG A 136 3.39 22.59 -21.98
CA ARG A 136 2.83 22.92 -23.27
C ARG A 136 2.17 24.29 -23.23
N THR A 137 2.11 24.95 -24.37
CA THR A 137 1.28 26.14 -24.55
C THR A 137 -0.09 25.76 -25.08
N GLY A 138 -1.08 26.57 -24.77
CA GLY A 138 -2.46 26.42 -25.24
C GLY A 138 -3.19 27.75 -25.36
N THR A 139 -4.25 27.78 -26.16
CA THR A 139 -5.01 29.02 -26.50
C THR A 139 -6.02 29.41 -25.42
N GLY A 140 -6.17 28.64 -24.32
CA GLY A 140 -7.12 28.92 -23.23
C GLY A 140 -6.65 30.04 -22.29
N ASP A 141 -7.56 30.48 -21.40
CA ASP A 141 -7.27 31.48 -20.35
C ASP A 141 -7.03 30.81 -18.98
N SER A 142 -6.99 29.50 -18.89
CA SER A 142 -6.75 28.72 -17.67
C SER A 142 -5.43 27.95 -17.74
N LEU A 143 -4.81 27.77 -16.59
CA LEU A 143 -3.71 26.84 -16.42
C LEU A 143 -4.31 25.46 -16.13
N GLN A 144 -3.96 24.48 -16.94
CA GLN A 144 -4.39 23.10 -16.72
C GLN A 144 -3.20 22.25 -16.29
N CYS A 145 -3.37 21.51 -15.22
CA CYS A 145 -2.40 20.55 -14.74
C CYS A 145 -3.01 19.17 -14.75
N ASN A 146 -2.40 18.28 -15.50
CA ASN A 146 -2.73 16.87 -15.53
C ASN A 146 -1.60 16.10 -14.86
N ALA A 147 -1.91 15.39 -13.76
CA ALA A 147 -0.98 14.51 -13.09
C ALA A 147 -1.41 13.06 -13.28
N ARG A 148 -0.46 12.21 -13.64
CA ARG A 148 -0.64 10.75 -13.75
C ARG A 148 0.33 10.08 -12.81
N ALA A 149 -0.13 9.06 -12.08
CA ALA A 149 0.71 8.24 -11.23
C ALA A 149 0.23 6.78 -11.21
N SER A 150 1.18 5.89 -10.98
CA SER A 150 0.92 4.48 -10.65
C SER A 150 1.02 4.32 -9.15
N ILE A 151 -0.08 3.97 -8.50
CA ILE A 151 -0.17 3.90 -7.05
C ILE A 151 -0.48 2.47 -6.65
N ARG A 152 0.26 1.96 -5.67
CA ARG A 152 0.00 0.67 -5.05
C ARG A 152 -0.89 0.88 -3.84
N ALA A 153 -2.10 0.31 -3.86
CA ALA A 153 -3.09 0.45 -2.78
C ALA A 153 -3.99 -0.78 -2.66
N GLN A 154 -4.67 -0.92 -1.55
CA GLN A 154 -5.60 -2.03 -1.31
C GLN A 154 -6.94 -1.82 -2.03
N SER A 155 -7.30 -0.57 -2.30
CA SER A 155 -8.52 -0.21 -3.02
C SER A 155 -8.29 1.01 -3.91
N GLU A 156 -9.15 1.16 -4.93
CA GLU A 156 -9.12 2.32 -5.82
C GLU A 156 -9.38 3.64 -5.06
N ALA A 157 -10.28 3.62 -4.08
CA ALA A 157 -10.56 4.79 -3.25
C ALA A 157 -9.33 5.26 -2.46
N GLN A 158 -8.57 4.34 -1.88
CA GLN A 158 -7.30 4.63 -1.22
C GLN A 158 -6.27 5.17 -2.21
N ALA A 159 -6.18 4.59 -3.41
CA ALA A 159 -5.27 5.06 -4.44
C ALA A 159 -5.62 6.49 -4.89
N GLN A 160 -6.90 6.82 -5.03
CA GLN A 160 -7.37 8.17 -5.35
C GLN A 160 -7.01 9.18 -4.25
N GLN A 161 -7.18 8.80 -2.98
CA GLN A 161 -6.78 9.65 -1.86
C GLN A 161 -5.28 9.93 -1.89
N VAL A 162 -4.44 8.90 -2.05
CA VAL A 162 -2.99 9.05 -2.17
C VAL A 162 -2.63 9.95 -3.35
N LEU A 163 -3.30 9.81 -4.49
CA LEU A 163 -3.08 10.68 -5.64
C LEU A 163 -3.39 12.14 -5.30
N GLN A 164 -4.54 12.41 -4.69
CA GLN A 164 -4.93 13.78 -4.33
C GLN A 164 -3.96 14.42 -3.34
N GLU A 165 -3.53 13.68 -2.32
CA GLU A 165 -2.58 14.18 -1.31
C GLU A 165 -1.21 14.51 -1.91
N ASN A 166 -0.75 13.71 -2.88
CA ASN A 166 0.58 13.84 -3.48
C ASN A 166 0.63 14.75 -4.71
N THR A 167 -0.52 15.12 -5.28
CA THR A 167 -0.58 15.93 -6.50
C THR A 167 -1.22 17.30 -6.28
N GLN A 168 -1.37 17.74 -5.02
CA GLN A 168 -1.89 19.08 -4.74
C GLN A 168 -0.91 20.14 -5.25
N LEU A 169 -1.41 21.02 -6.10
CA LEU A 169 -0.68 22.16 -6.58
C LEU A 169 -0.69 23.26 -5.53
N ASN A 170 0.49 23.63 -5.04
CA ASN A 170 0.63 24.80 -4.19
C ASN A 170 0.75 26.05 -5.06
N THR A 171 -0.29 26.88 -5.04
CA THR A 171 -0.31 28.11 -5.80
C THR A 171 -0.33 29.33 -4.87
N ARG A 172 0.51 30.31 -5.18
CA ARG A 172 0.52 31.63 -4.52
C ARG A 172 0.45 32.72 -5.57
N ARG A 173 -0.43 33.68 -5.38
CA ARG A 173 -0.53 34.86 -6.23
C ARG A 173 0.13 36.04 -5.56
N ASP A 174 0.95 36.75 -6.33
CA ASP A 174 1.58 37.97 -5.89
C ASP A 174 1.53 39.01 -7.05
N GLY A 175 0.67 40.00 -6.92
CA GLY A 175 0.42 40.98 -7.96
C GLY A 175 -0.02 40.30 -9.27
N ASN A 176 0.78 40.48 -10.33
CA ASN A 176 0.54 39.93 -11.66
C ASN A 176 1.24 38.59 -11.90
N THR A 177 1.86 38.03 -10.86
CA THR A 177 2.61 36.77 -10.94
C THR A 177 1.89 35.66 -10.20
N LEU A 178 1.80 34.49 -10.82
CA LEU A 178 1.35 33.26 -10.19
C LEU A 178 2.57 32.36 -9.95
N TYR A 179 2.80 32.01 -8.70
CA TYR A 179 3.80 31.02 -8.31
C TYR A 179 3.15 29.66 -8.21
N LEU A 180 3.73 28.68 -8.86
CA LEU A 180 3.31 27.30 -8.89
C LEU A 180 4.43 26.43 -8.36
N ASN A 181 4.27 25.87 -7.20
CA ASN A 181 5.26 24.95 -6.63
C ASN A 181 4.78 23.50 -6.81
N LEU A 182 5.55 22.73 -7.56
CA LEU A 182 5.35 21.32 -7.82
C LEU A 182 6.27 20.53 -6.90
N ARG A 183 5.79 20.26 -5.69
CA ARG A 183 6.49 19.35 -4.78
C ARG A 183 5.99 17.93 -5.00
N PHE A 184 6.94 17.06 -5.18
CA PHE A 184 6.68 15.64 -5.35
C PHE A 184 6.94 14.93 -4.02
N SER A 185 5.90 14.40 -3.44
CA SER A 185 6.08 13.52 -2.30
C SER A 185 6.53 12.15 -2.81
N THR A 186 7.70 11.70 -2.38
CA THR A 186 8.17 10.33 -2.58
C THR A 186 7.47 9.40 -1.58
N ALA A 187 6.14 9.36 -1.62
CA ALA A 187 5.41 8.36 -0.87
C ALA A 187 5.81 6.98 -1.41
N ASN A 188 6.17 6.06 -0.53
CA ASN A 188 6.66 4.72 -0.87
C ASN A 188 5.73 3.90 -1.78
N ASN A 189 4.49 4.37 -1.98
CA ASN A 189 3.44 3.68 -2.73
C ASN A 189 3.10 4.35 -4.07
N CYS A 190 3.80 5.44 -4.44
CA CYS A 190 3.54 6.20 -5.66
C CYS A 190 4.74 6.10 -6.62
N TYR A 191 4.50 5.59 -7.81
CA TYR A 191 5.54 5.31 -8.80
C TYR A 191 5.19 5.96 -10.13
N GLY A 192 6.22 6.32 -10.90
CA GLY A 192 6.05 6.77 -12.29
C GLY A 192 5.13 7.97 -12.44
N THR A 193 5.23 8.93 -11.52
CA THR A 193 4.45 10.17 -11.60
C THR A 193 4.92 11.01 -12.78
N ALA A 194 4.00 11.54 -13.54
CA ALA A 194 4.27 12.46 -14.65
C ALA A 194 3.27 13.62 -14.61
N TYR A 195 3.78 14.82 -14.83
CA TYR A 195 2.96 16.03 -14.87
C TYR A 195 2.93 16.61 -16.28
N SER A 196 1.78 17.10 -16.67
CA SER A 196 1.60 17.84 -17.90
C SER A 196 0.90 19.15 -17.59
N LEU A 197 1.60 20.25 -17.79
CA LEU A 197 1.08 21.60 -17.64
C LEU A 197 0.74 22.18 -19.01
N ILE A 198 -0.43 22.79 -19.12
CA ILE A 198 -0.84 23.56 -20.28
C ILE A 198 -1.00 25.01 -19.83
N LEU A 199 -0.21 25.88 -20.40
CA LEU A 199 -0.14 27.30 -20.06
C LEU A 199 -0.68 28.16 -21.21
N PRO A 200 -1.45 29.22 -20.93
CA PRO A 200 -1.81 30.18 -21.95
C PRO A 200 -0.60 30.82 -22.66
N GLU A 201 -0.62 30.91 -23.97
CA GLU A 201 0.45 31.48 -24.79
C GLU A 201 0.80 32.94 -24.44
N ARG A 202 -0.15 33.67 -23.87
CA ARG A 202 0.01 35.09 -23.49
C ARG A 202 0.90 35.33 -22.28
N LEU A 203 1.27 34.29 -21.54
CA LEU A 203 2.02 34.41 -20.29
C LEU A 203 3.52 34.37 -20.50
N ALA A 204 4.24 35.21 -19.75
CA ALA A 204 5.66 35.01 -19.53
C ALA A 204 5.84 33.84 -18.52
N VAL A 205 6.77 32.95 -18.81
CA VAL A 205 7.01 31.77 -17.98
C VAL A 205 8.43 31.77 -17.46
N GLU A 206 8.61 31.68 -16.19
CA GLU A 206 9.89 31.38 -15.56
C GLU A 206 9.77 29.96 -14.92
N LEU A 207 10.65 29.08 -15.35
CA LEU A 207 10.63 27.69 -14.93
C LEU A 207 11.98 27.37 -14.30
N GLU A 208 11.94 27.03 -13.01
CA GLU A 208 13.07 26.52 -12.25
C GLU A 208 12.90 25.03 -12.02
N HIS A 209 13.81 24.22 -12.55
CA HIS A 209 13.78 22.77 -12.35
C HIS A 209 15.09 22.27 -11.75
N GLN A 210 14.96 21.48 -10.68
CA GLN A 210 16.09 20.84 -10.03
C GLN A 210 15.89 19.33 -10.04
N ASP A 211 16.83 18.60 -10.62
CA ASP A 211 16.83 17.13 -10.73
C ASP A 211 15.50 16.57 -11.30
N THR A 212 14.84 17.35 -12.15
CA THR A 212 13.57 17.00 -12.78
C THR A 212 13.75 16.96 -14.29
N PRO A 213 13.48 15.82 -14.96
CA PRO A 213 13.46 15.76 -16.42
C PRO A 213 12.34 16.64 -16.98
N LEU A 214 12.68 17.58 -17.83
CA LEU A 214 11.77 18.57 -18.36
C LEU A 214 11.59 18.39 -19.87
N GLN A 215 10.36 18.22 -20.32
CA GLN A 215 10.00 18.24 -21.71
C GLN A 215 9.11 19.45 -22.02
N ILE A 216 9.56 20.31 -22.90
CA ILE A 216 8.81 21.49 -23.33
C ILE A 216 8.38 21.28 -24.77
N THR A 217 7.08 21.32 -25.00
CA THR A 217 6.53 21.38 -26.34
C THR A 217 6.02 22.80 -26.56
N THR A 218 6.72 23.52 -27.38
CA THR A 218 6.37 24.91 -27.69
C THR A 218 5.45 24.95 -28.90
N GLY A 219 4.23 25.42 -28.69
CA GLY A 219 3.41 25.94 -29.77
C GLY A 219 3.91 27.33 -30.19
N GLN A 220 3.02 28.27 -30.44
CA GLN A 220 3.43 29.66 -30.69
C GLN A 220 3.73 30.34 -29.34
N ILE A 221 5.00 30.41 -28.95
CA ILE A 221 5.42 31.24 -27.82
C ILE A 221 5.34 32.70 -28.19
N THR A 222 4.43 33.44 -27.58
CA THR A 222 4.23 34.88 -27.82
C THR A 222 5.00 35.76 -26.84
N LYS A 223 5.55 35.20 -25.76
CA LYS A 223 6.28 35.88 -24.69
C LYS A 223 7.57 35.15 -24.33
N ASP A 224 8.50 35.88 -23.70
CA ASP A 224 9.79 35.34 -23.28
C ASP A 224 9.63 34.28 -22.19
N TRP A 225 10.28 33.16 -22.40
CA TRP A 225 10.40 32.08 -21.43
C TRP A 225 11.82 32.07 -20.88
N LEU A 226 11.92 31.96 -19.54
CA LEU A 226 13.18 31.84 -18.86
C LEU A 226 13.21 30.48 -18.17
N ILE A 227 14.13 29.61 -18.57
CA ILE A 227 14.28 28.27 -18.01
C ILE A 227 15.62 28.22 -17.30
N ARG A 228 15.59 27.79 -16.04
CA ARG A 228 16.77 27.61 -15.20
C ARG A 228 16.72 26.24 -14.56
N GLY A 229 17.84 25.55 -14.50
CA GLY A 229 17.93 24.25 -13.82
C GLY A 229 19.11 23.42 -14.25
N ASN A 230 19.21 22.22 -13.66
CA ASN A 230 20.31 21.27 -13.86
C ASN A 230 19.84 19.88 -14.34
N GLY A 231 18.56 19.71 -14.65
CA GLY A 231 18.00 18.45 -15.17
C GLY A 231 18.08 18.34 -16.70
N ASP A 232 17.72 17.18 -17.21
CA ASP A 232 17.61 16.95 -18.66
C ASP A 232 16.49 17.83 -19.24
N LEU A 233 16.82 18.56 -20.30
CA LEU A 233 15.90 19.44 -21.00
C LEU A 233 15.72 18.98 -22.45
N ASP A 234 14.49 18.66 -22.82
CA ASP A 234 14.07 18.33 -24.18
C ASP A 234 13.07 19.38 -24.68
N ILE A 235 13.41 20.06 -25.77
CA ILE A 235 12.57 21.09 -26.42
C ILE A 235 12.16 20.57 -27.79
N THR A 236 10.85 20.33 -27.98
CA THR A 236 10.27 19.85 -29.24
C THR A 236 9.15 20.75 -29.77
#